data_90261197e8c5cf67d446b177a15be195
#
_entry.id   90261197e8c5cf67d446b177a15be195
#
_cell.length_a   1.000
_cell.length_b   1.000
_cell.length_c   1.000
_cell.angle_alpha   90.00
_cell.angle_beta   90.00
_cell.angle_gamma   90.00
#
_symmetry.space_group_name_H-M   'P 1'
#
loop_
_entity.id
_entity.type
_entity.pdbx_description
1 polymer ?
#
loop_
_entity_poly.entity_id
_entity_poly.type
_entity_poly.pdbx_seq_one_letter_code
_entity_poly.pdbx_strand_id
1 'polypeptide(L)'
;MREKREIKIFLLVMVFFAAACWLRYFDHTINPQDTTAFAFSYRYGFISRGFMGSLLGLAGYLTGLDLMTYETVYAWSTVATLLFFCCLFGFFAAVLVRCEGRELRRQQYLIILTAVFAFPMFVTEENFGRLDVYLTILMLLCMILLIRGRREWLVPPLCCLGVLIHQGFVFMNVNIVLVLLFYKWLKSGGKKRRYYFLLLAVTFVAASSLFVYFEFFSHVNGTRIYDEVVENAKQLAVDGETYSTALVNHEILGEGVFMDEWFFHKINYVELPQFLLVFLPYIWIAVRFGKDLFSRATGGRDRWIFAAVALGAWTVLPEFVLKVDYGRYLYSIVFYYLAMILSLTALGDGQVKDALGDMEARLTKKMYAPAILIVYPMILMPFLDVVISQINVVLCGFMPSLMEW
;
A
#
# COMPACT_ATOMS: atom_id res chain seq x y z
N MET A 1 3.26 -16.61 -30.44
CA MET A 1 4.64 -16.09 -30.22
C MET A 1 4.70 -14.56 -30.14
N ARG A 2 4.04 -13.82 -31.05
CA ARG A 2 4.03 -12.32 -31.04
C ARG A 2 3.54 -11.72 -29.73
N GLU A 3 2.44 -12.22 -29.19
CA GLU A 3 1.83 -11.74 -27.94
C GLU A 3 2.74 -11.87 -26.72
N LYS A 4 3.45 -13.00 -26.57
CA LYS A 4 4.42 -13.16 -25.47
C LYS A 4 5.60 -12.19 -25.59
N ARG A 5 5.94 -11.81 -26.85
CA ARG A 5 6.99 -10.83 -27.11
C ARG A 5 6.55 -9.42 -26.71
N GLU A 6 5.30 -9.05 -27.02
CA GLU A 6 4.74 -7.75 -26.64
C GLU A 6 4.71 -7.57 -25.11
N ILE A 7 4.25 -8.59 -24.36
CA ILE A 7 4.27 -8.58 -22.89
C ILE A 7 5.70 -8.42 -22.35
N LYS A 8 6.66 -9.16 -22.91
CA LYS A 8 8.06 -9.06 -22.49
C LYS A 8 8.63 -7.67 -22.72
N ILE A 9 8.36 -7.06 -23.89
CA ILE A 9 8.83 -5.71 -24.21
C ILE A 9 8.21 -4.70 -23.26
N PHE A 10 6.89 -4.80 -22.99
CA PHE A 10 6.21 -3.92 -22.06
C PHE A 10 6.81 -4.01 -20.66
N LEU A 11 6.99 -5.22 -20.12
CA LEU A 11 7.59 -5.42 -18.80
C LEU A 11 9.05 -4.92 -18.76
N LEU A 12 9.80 -5.07 -19.83
CA LEU A 12 11.17 -4.54 -19.93
C LEU A 12 11.17 -3.01 -19.86
N VAL A 13 10.27 -2.34 -20.58
CA VAL A 13 10.09 -0.88 -20.47
C VAL A 13 9.77 -0.46 -19.05
N MET A 14 8.91 -1.20 -18.36
CA MET A 14 8.57 -0.93 -16.96
C MET A 14 9.76 -1.10 -16.02
N VAL A 15 10.60 -2.13 -16.26
CA VAL A 15 11.86 -2.33 -15.50
C VAL A 15 12.82 -1.16 -15.71
N PHE A 16 13.00 -0.71 -16.95
CA PHE A 16 13.83 0.48 -17.23
C PHE A 16 13.29 1.73 -16.58
N PHE A 17 11.97 1.91 -16.59
CA PHE A 17 11.34 3.03 -15.90
C PHE A 17 11.59 2.98 -14.38
N ALA A 18 11.38 1.82 -13.76
CA ALA A 18 11.66 1.63 -12.34
C ALA A 18 13.13 1.88 -11.99
N ALA A 19 14.05 1.38 -12.84
CA ALA A 19 15.47 1.62 -12.67
C ALA A 19 15.83 3.11 -12.82
N ALA A 20 15.22 3.83 -13.76
CA ALA A 20 15.42 5.26 -13.93
C ALA A 20 14.88 6.06 -12.73
N CYS A 21 13.72 5.69 -12.19
CA CYS A 21 13.19 6.25 -10.95
C CYS A 21 14.14 5.97 -9.77
N TRP A 22 14.61 4.74 -9.64
CA TRP A 22 15.56 4.35 -8.61
C TRP A 22 16.87 5.15 -8.69
N LEU A 23 17.47 5.25 -9.85
CA LEU A 23 18.72 5.98 -10.05
C LEU A 23 18.59 7.49 -9.75
N ARG A 24 17.42 8.07 -10.01
CA ARG A 24 17.15 9.47 -9.65
C ARG A 24 17.20 9.70 -8.14
N TYR A 25 16.91 8.66 -7.37
CA TYR A 25 16.75 8.71 -5.92
C TYR A 25 17.85 7.94 -5.17
N PHE A 26 18.97 7.64 -5.84
CA PHE A 26 20.02 6.74 -5.31
C PHE A 26 20.73 7.29 -4.05
N ASP A 27 20.64 8.57 -3.76
CA ASP A 27 21.37 9.22 -2.66
C ASP A 27 20.45 9.50 -1.45
N HIS A 28 19.50 8.59 -1.20
CA HIS A 28 18.52 8.80 -0.13
C HIS A 28 19.02 8.37 1.23
N THR A 29 18.75 9.22 2.21
CA THR A 29 18.81 8.84 3.62
C THR A 29 17.47 8.26 4.06
N ILE A 30 17.49 7.28 4.96
CA ILE A 30 16.26 6.78 5.55
C ILE A 30 15.81 7.76 6.63
N ASN A 31 14.51 8.08 6.62
CA ASN A 31 13.92 8.97 7.61
C ASN A 31 14.11 8.38 9.03
N PRO A 32 14.44 9.19 10.05
CA PRO A 32 14.60 8.75 11.44
C PRO A 32 13.41 7.96 12.00
N GLN A 33 12.18 8.28 11.58
CA GLN A 33 11.00 7.50 11.96
C GLN A 33 11.07 6.07 11.45
N ASP A 34 11.55 5.88 10.23
CA ASP A 34 11.61 4.57 9.59
C ASP A 34 12.78 3.73 10.12
N THR A 35 13.96 4.34 10.39
CA THR A 35 15.06 3.64 11.08
C THR A 35 14.68 3.24 12.49
N THR A 36 13.99 4.11 13.24
CA THR A 36 13.49 3.82 14.59
C THR A 36 12.56 2.61 14.62
N ALA A 37 11.78 2.38 13.55
CA ALA A 37 10.90 1.21 13.46
C ALA A 37 11.65 -0.13 13.51
N PHE A 38 12.93 -0.18 13.17
CA PHE A 38 13.78 -1.36 13.28
C PHE A 38 14.40 -1.55 14.68
N ALA A 39 14.29 -0.57 15.58
CA ALA A 39 14.79 -0.68 16.94
C ALA A 39 13.89 -1.56 17.83
N PHE A 40 12.62 -1.74 17.45
CA PHE A 40 11.68 -2.59 18.19
C PHE A 40 11.97 -4.08 17.94
N SER A 41 11.91 -4.88 19.02
CA SER A 41 12.19 -6.32 18.94
C SER A 41 11.31 -7.10 19.93
N TYR A 42 10.98 -8.34 19.58
CA TYR A 42 10.25 -9.25 20.46
C TYR A 42 11.02 -9.67 21.71
N ARG A 43 12.30 -9.32 21.84
CA ARG A 43 13.03 -9.47 23.10
C ARG A 43 12.45 -8.60 24.23
N TYR A 44 11.70 -7.55 23.88
CA TYR A 44 11.02 -6.66 24.82
C TYR A 44 9.59 -7.12 25.16
N GLY A 45 9.10 -8.16 24.53
CA GLY A 45 7.74 -8.66 24.59
C GLY A 45 7.13 -8.77 23.19
N PHE A 46 5.90 -9.28 23.12
CA PHE A 46 5.20 -9.37 21.84
C PHE A 46 4.53 -8.02 21.54
N ILE A 47 5.36 -7.08 21.06
CA ILE A 47 4.99 -5.69 20.79
C ILE A 47 4.76 -5.45 19.30
N SER A 48 4.02 -4.40 18.96
CA SER A 48 3.86 -3.89 17.63
C SER A 48 5.23 -3.58 17.00
N ARG A 49 5.36 -3.76 15.68
CA ARG A 49 6.59 -3.49 14.90
C ARG A 49 7.83 -4.27 15.35
N GLY A 50 7.71 -5.15 16.33
CA GLY A 50 8.85 -5.92 16.86
C GLY A 50 9.46 -6.92 15.88
N PHE A 51 8.79 -7.24 14.76
CA PHE A 51 9.21 -8.29 13.83
C PHE A 51 10.53 -7.96 13.12
N MET A 52 10.67 -6.75 12.56
CA MET A 52 11.84 -6.40 11.74
C MET A 52 13.13 -6.33 12.57
N GLY A 53 13.11 -5.68 13.72
CA GLY A 53 14.26 -5.68 14.62
C GLY A 53 14.57 -7.05 15.22
N SER A 54 13.54 -7.89 15.46
CA SER A 54 13.78 -9.29 15.88
C SER A 54 14.48 -10.08 14.78
N LEU A 55 14.12 -9.84 13.52
CA LEU A 55 14.75 -10.51 12.38
C LEU A 55 16.23 -10.09 12.24
N LEU A 56 16.53 -8.79 12.39
CA LEU A 56 17.91 -8.29 12.41
C LEU A 56 18.70 -8.85 13.59
N GLY A 57 18.12 -8.83 14.79
CA GLY A 57 18.77 -9.42 15.98
C GLY A 57 19.04 -10.91 15.82
N LEU A 58 18.10 -11.69 15.29
CA LEU A 58 18.28 -13.10 15.00
C LEU A 58 19.39 -13.35 13.96
N ALA A 59 19.38 -12.57 12.87
CA ALA A 59 20.40 -12.67 11.83
C ALA A 59 21.79 -12.31 12.39
N GLY A 60 21.89 -11.27 13.23
CA GLY A 60 23.12 -10.91 13.94
C GLY A 60 23.62 -12.04 14.85
N TYR A 61 22.72 -12.65 15.63
CA TYR A 61 23.06 -13.79 16.48
C TYR A 61 23.59 -14.98 15.68
N LEU A 62 22.95 -15.32 14.56
CA LEU A 62 23.33 -16.46 13.71
C LEU A 62 24.65 -16.24 12.96
N THR A 63 24.95 -15.01 12.58
CA THR A 63 26.16 -14.65 11.81
C THR A 63 27.34 -14.22 12.69
N GLY A 64 27.09 -13.88 13.95
CA GLY A 64 28.09 -13.27 14.84
C GLY A 64 28.46 -11.83 14.48
N LEU A 65 27.67 -11.19 13.60
CA LEU A 65 27.88 -9.81 13.15
C LEU A 65 26.93 -8.86 13.92
N ASP A 66 27.40 -7.64 14.17
CA ASP A 66 26.49 -6.57 14.59
C ASP A 66 25.72 -6.06 13.38
N LEU A 67 24.43 -6.41 13.30
CA LEU A 67 23.52 -6.00 12.24
C LEU A 67 22.57 -4.86 12.66
N MET A 68 22.71 -4.36 13.90
CA MET A 68 21.92 -3.23 14.37
C MET A 68 22.64 -1.92 14.01
N THR A 69 22.87 -1.72 12.71
CA THR A 69 23.55 -0.53 12.15
C THR A 69 22.72 0.11 11.04
N TYR A 70 22.93 1.41 10.80
CA TYR A 70 22.29 2.12 9.72
C TYR A 70 22.54 1.47 8.36
N GLU A 71 23.76 1.07 8.07
CA GLU A 71 24.16 0.46 6.79
C GLU A 71 23.39 -0.84 6.53
N THR A 72 23.15 -1.62 7.59
CA THR A 72 22.35 -2.86 7.48
C THR A 72 20.90 -2.52 7.13
N VAL A 73 20.27 -1.56 7.83
CA VAL A 73 18.90 -1.14 7.55
C VAL A 73 18.79 -0.55 6.13
N TYR A 74 19.79 0.22 5.70
CA TYR A 74 19.87 0.75 4.34
C TYR A 74 19.94 -0.35 3.30
N ALA A 75 20.81 -1.36 3.50
CA ALA A 75 20.93 -2.50 2.61
C ALA A 75 19.63 -3.32 2.54
N TRP A 76 18.98 -3.56 3.68
CA TRP A 76 17.69 -4.25 3.75
C TRP A 76 16.58 -3.48 3.03
N SER A 77 16.52 -2.17 3.20
CA SER A 77 15.57 -1.30 2.52
C SER A 77 15.79 -1.29 1.01
N THR A 78 17.05 -1.30 0.58
CA THR A 78 17.43 -1.44 -0.83
C THR A 78 16.94 -2.77 -1.41
N VAL A 79 17.23 -3.88 -0.74
CA VAL A 79 16.78 -5.22 -1.16
C VAL A 79 15.26 -5.30 -1.17
N ALA A 80 14.58 -4.75 -0.16
CA ALA A 80 13.12 -4.72 -0.11
C ALA A 80 12.53 -3.94 -1.28
N THR A 81 13.09 -2.79 -1.64
CA THR A 81 12.63 -2.01 -2.79
C THR A 81 12.82 -2.77 -4.11
N LEU A 82 13.94 -3.47 -4.29
CA LEU A 82 14.14 -4.33 -5.46
C LEU A 82 13.13 -5.49 -5.50
N LEU A 83 12.89 -6.14 -4.36
CA LEU A 83 11.86 -7.19 -4.24
C LEU A 83 10.46 -6.66 -4.51
N PHE A 84 10.15 -5.45 -4.06
CA PHE A 84 8.89 -4.78 -4.37
C PHE A 84 8.68 -4.65 -5.88
N PHE A 85 9.66 -4.14 -6.62
CA PHE A 85 9.58 -4.07 -8.08
C PHE A 85 9.43 -5.45 -8.72
N CYS A 86 10.17 -6.46 -8.25
CA CYS A 86 10.03 -7.83 -8.73
C CYS A 86 8.59 -8.38 -8.50
N CYS A 87 8.02 -8.13 -7.32
CA CYS A 87 6.64 -8.55 -7.00
C CYS A 87 5.61 -7.78 -7.81
N LEU A 88 5.78 -6.48 -7.99
CA LEU A 88 4.90 -5.63 -8.80
C LEU A 88 4.88 -6.08 -10.26
N PHE A 89 6.04 -6.29 -10.86
CA PHE A 89 6.13 -6.79 -12.24
C PHE A 89 5.65 -8.24 -12.35
N GLY A 90 5.89 -9.05 -11.32
CA GLY A 90 5.33 -10.40 -11.20
C GLY A 90 3.81 -10.40 -11.17
N PHE A 91 3.20 -9.46 -10.46
CA PHE A 91 1.75 -9.23 -10.44
C PHE A 91 1.23 -8.82 -11.82
N PHE A 92 1.84 -7.82 -12.45
CA PHE A 92 1.46 -7.39 -13.80
C PHE A 92 1.61 -8.52 -14.83
N ALA A 93 2.68 -9.28 -14.77
CA ALA A 93 2.87 -10.44 -15.62
C ALA A 93 1.79 -11.50 -15.38
N ALA A 94 1.41 -11.78 -14.13
CA ALA A 94 0.35 -12.72 -13.78
C ALA A 94 -1.01 -12.29 -14.35
N VAL A 95 -1.30 -10.98 -14.34
CA VAL A 95 -2.50 -10.40 -14.93
C VAL A 95 -2.45 -10.53 -16.47
N LEU A 96 -1.41 -10.03 -17.11
CA LEU A 96 -1.32 -9.95 -18.56
C LEU A 96 -1.33 -11.33 -19.26
N VAL A 97 -0.71 -12.34 -18.65
CA VAL A 97 -0.71 -13.71 -19.17
C VAL A 97 -2.13 -14.32 -19.17
N ARG A 98 -3.00 -13.86 -18.28
CA ARG A 98 -4.39 -14.34 -18.18
C ARG A 98 -5.39 -13.54 -19.00
N CYS A 99 -5.00 -12.36 -19.48
CA CYS A 99 -5.85 -11.55 -20.32
C CYS A 99 -5.79 -12.06 -21.79
N GLU A 100 -6.88 -12.66 -22.24
CA GLU A 100 -7.03 -13.10 -23.62
C GLU A 100 -7.61 -11.96 -24.48
N GLY A 101 -7.07 -11.78 -25.69
CA GLY A 101 -7.50 -10.75 -26.65
C GLY A 101 -6.66 -9.46 -26.59
N ARG A 102 -6.50 -8.85 -27.80
CA ARG A 102 -5.61 -7.68 -27.98
C ARG A 102 -6.18 -6.42 -27.32
N GLU A 103 -7.49 -6.21 -27.41
CA GLU A 103 -8.15 -5.04 -26.81
C GLU A 103 -8.06 -5.07 -25.29
N LEU A 104 -8.38 -6.20 -24.66
CA LEU A 104 -8.32 -6.34 -23.22
C LEU A 104 -6.89 -6.11 -22.70
N ARG A 105 -5.86 -6.61 -23.41
CA ARG A 105 -4.47 -6.36 -23.05
C ARG A 105 -4.08 -4.90 -23.19
N ARG A 106 -4.54 -4.19 -24.21
CA ARG A 106 -4.31 -2.75 -24.35
C ARG A 106 -4.88 -1.99 -23.16
N GLN A 107 -6.09 -2.32 -22.73
CA GLN A 107 -6.71 -1.74 -21.54
C GLN A 107 -5.87 -1.99 -20.29
N GLN A 108 -5.39 -3.24 -20.12
CA GLN A 108 -4.53 -3.57 -18.98
C GLN A 108 -3.20 -2.81 -19.01
N TYR A 109 -2.57 -2.64 -20.17
CA TYR A 109 -1.36 -1.82 -20.31
C TYR A 109 -1.60 -0.37 -19.84
N LEU A 110 -2.73 0.23 -20.23
CA LEU A 110 -3.07 1.60 -19.79
C LEU A 110 -3.27 1.67 -18.26
N ILE A 111 -3.96 0.70 -17.68
CA ILE A 111 -4.17 0.65 -16.23
C ILE A 111 -2.84 0.44 -15.51
N ILE A 112 -1.99 -0.46 -16.00
CA ILE A 112 -0.66 -0.72 -15.42
C ILE A 112 0.21 0.54 -15.50
N LEU A 113 0.24 1.22 -16.63
CA LEU A 113 0.98 2.49 -16.77
C LEU A 113 0.49 3.52 -15.74
N THR A 114 -0.82 3.68 -15.61
CA THR A 114 -1.40 4.58 -14.60
C THR A 114 -0.98 4.16 -13.19
N ALA A 115 -1.04 2.87 -12.88
CA ALA A 115 -0.65 2.34 -11.58
C ALA A 115 0.83 2.59 -11.28
N VAL A 116 1.72 2.35 -12.24
CA VAL A 116 3.17 2.55 -12.05
C VAL A 116 3.51 4.01 -11.80
N PHE A 117 2.86 4.93 -12.50
CA PHE A 117 3.06 6.36 -12.28
C PHE A 117 2.47 6.86 -10.96
N ALA A 118 1.53 6.13 -10.39
CA ALA A 118 1.06 6.38 -9.03
C ALA A 118 2.02 5.84 -7.95
N PHE A 119 3.02 5.03 -8.30
CA PHE A 119 4.00 4.42 -7.38
C PHE A 119 5.24 5.25 -7.01
N PRO A 120 5.55 6.41 -7.58
CA PRO A 120 6.69 7.21 -7.12
C PRO A 120 6.70 7.50 -5.62
N MET A 121 5.54 7.48 -4.95
CA MET A 121 5.45 7.66 -3.49
C MET A 121 6.25 6.64 -2.67
N PHE A 122 6.50 5.42 -3.20
CA PHE A 122 7.29 4.42 -2.48
C PHE A 122 8.79 4.49 -2.77
N VAL A 123 9.19 5.35 -3.69
CA VAL A 123 10.58 5.48 -4.17
C VAL A 123 11.08 6.92 -3.99
N THR A 124 10.25 7.82 -3.43
CA THR A 124 10.70 9.17 -3.11
C THR A 124 11.56 9.16 -1.86
N GLU A 125 12.39 10.17 -1.71
CA GLU A 125 13.33 10.35 -0.60
C GLU A 125 12.67 10.13 0.76
N GLU A 126 11.47 10.64 0.94
CA GLU A 126 10.70 10.55 2.19
C GLU A 126 10.13 9.15 2.48
N ASN A 127 10.06 8.27 1.48
CA ASN A 127 9.43 6.95 1.61
C ASN A 127 10.43 5.78 1.54
N PHE A 128 11.72 6.07 1.30
CA PHE A 128 12.75 5.03 1.27
C PHE A 128 12.99 4.48 2.68
N GLY A 129 12.93 3.17 2.81
CA GLY A 129 13.09 2.47 4.10
C GLY A 129 11.81 2.23 4.87
N ARG A 130 10.67 2.82 4.46
CA ARG A 130 9.37 2.61 5.12
C ARG A 130 8.94 1.15 5.13
N LEU A 131 8.32 0.75 6.23
CA LEU A 131 7.76 -0.59 6.39
C LEU A 131 6.65 -0.90 5.36
N ASP A 132 5.99 0.11 4.80
CA ASP A 132 4.95 -0.03 3.76
C ASP A 132 5.43 -0.80 2.53
N VAL A 133 6.72 -0.75 2.19
CA VAL A 133 7.31 -1.51 1.09
C VAL A 133 7.16 -3.01 1.33
N TYR A 134 7.48 -3.47 2.54
CA TYR A 134 7.35 -4.89 2.94
C TYR A 134 5.88 -5.32 2.92
N LEU A 135 5.00 -4.47 3.43
CA LEU A 135 3.55 -4.72 3.44
C LEU A 135 3.01 -4.89 2.02
N THR A 136 3.41 -4.01 1.11
CA THR A 136 2.98 -4.07 -0.29
C THR A 136 3.52 -5.32 -0.99
N ILE A 137 4.76 -5.75 -0.71
CA ILE A 137 5.31 -7.02 -1.19
C ILE A 137 4.41 -8.20 -0.79
N LEU A 138 4.05 -8.29 0.49
CA LEU A 138 3.20 -9.38 1.01
C LEU A 138 1.82 -9.38 0.38
N MET A 139 1.21 -8.21 0.23
CA MET A 139 -0.07 -8.05 -0.46
C MET A 139 0.02 -8.51 -1.93
N LEU A 140 1.03 -8.05 -2.68
CA LEU A 140 1.24 -8.43 -4.08
C LEU A 140 1.45 -9.95 -4.23
N LEU A 141 2.20 -10.57 -3.32
CA LEU A 141 2.35 -12.03 -3.27
C LEU A 141 1.01 -12.73 -3.06
N CYS A 142 0.19 -12.27 -2.10
CA CYS A 142 -1.16 -12.81 -1.90
C CYS A 142 -2.01 -12.70 -3.17
N MET A 143 -2.00 -11.55 -3.84
CA MET A 143 -2.73 -11.33 -5.08
C MET A 143 -2.25 -12.26 -6.20
N ILE A 144 -0.94 -12.43 -6.38
CA ILE A 144 -0.35 -13.34 -7.36
C ILE A 144 -0.82 -14.78 -7.10
N LEU A 145 -0.79 -15.23 -5.84
CA LEU A 145 -1.25 -16.57 -5.45
C LEU A 145 -2.73 -16.78 -5.77
N LEU A 146 -3.57 -15.79 -5.43
CA LEU A 146 -5.01 -15.83 -5.67
C LEU A 146 -5.35 -15.78 -7.17
N ILE A 147 -4.65 -14.97 -7.96
CA ILE A 147 -4.82 -14.92 -9.42
C ILE A 147 -4.36 -16.25 -10.05
N ARG A 148 -3.21 -16.77 -9.64
CA ARG A 148 -2.70 -18.04 -10.18
C ARG A 148 -3.51 -19.26 -9.75
N GLY A 149 -4.24 -19.19 -8.64
CA GLY A 149 -4.98 -20.33 -8.08
C GLY A 149 -4.08 -21.46 -7.58
N ARG A 150 -2.87 -21.12 -7.11
CA ARG A 150 -1.87 -22.07 -6.63
C ARG A 150 -1.33 -21.63 -5.29
N ARG A 151 -1.20 -22.59 -4.34
CA ARG A 151 -0.66 -22.34 -2.97
C ARG A 151 -1.40 -21.23 -2.23
N GLU A 152 -2.70 -21.08 -2.47
CA GLU A 152 -3.54 -20.05 -1.86
C GLU A 152 -3.61 -20.15 -0.33
N TRP A 153 -3.32 -21.33 0.22
CA TRP A 153 -3.22 -21.57 1.66
C TRP A 153 -2.12 -20.74 2.35
N LEU A 154 -1.16 -20.18 1.59
CA LEU A 154 -0.16 -19.25 2.10
C LEU A 154 -0.72 -17.84 2.38
N VAL A 155 -1.92 -17.52 1.89
CA VAL A 155 -2.51 -16.19 2.06
C VAL A 155 -2.70 -15.80 3.52
N PRO A 156 -3.32 -16.62 4.41
CA PRO A 156 -3.45 -16.28 5.81
C PRO A 156 -2.11 -16.01 6.51
N PRO A 157 -1.09 -16.89 6.44
CA PRO A 157 0.20 -16.61 7.09
C PRO A 157 0.92 -15.38 6.54
N LEU A 158 0.81 -15.08 5.24
CA LEU A 158 1.37 -13.85 4.67
C LEU A 158 0.65 -12.60 5.19
N CYS A 159 -0.67 -12.65 5.36
CA CYS A 159 -1.42 -11.57 5.96
C CYS A 159 -1.07 -11.38 7.44
N CYS A 160 -0.91 -12.46 8.22
CA CYS A 160 -0.44 -12.38 9.59
C CYS A 160 0.96 -11.77 9.67
N LEU A 161 1.88 -12.19 8.78
CA LEU A 161 3.22 -11.64 8.71
C LEU A 161 3.21 -10.12 8.46
N GLY A 162 2.32 -9.64 7.58
CA GLY A 162 2.15 -8.20 7.35
C GLY A 162 1.72 -7.45 8.62
N VAL A 163 0.78 -8.00 9.39
CA VAL A 163 0.34 -7.39 10.67
C VAL A 163 1.46 -7.42 11.71
N LEU A 164 2.31 -8.47 11.74
CA LEU A 164 3.50 -8.55 12.61
C LEU A 164 4.55 -7.48 12.27
N ILE A 165 4.66 -7.09 10.99
CA ILE A 165 5.54 -6.01 10.56
C ILE A 165 4.95 -4.64 10.95
N HIS A 166 3.65 -4.42 10.66
CA HIS A 166 2.96 -3.18 11.00
C HIS A 166 1.44 -3.40 11.02
N GLN A 167 0.78 -3.05 12.13
CA GLN A 167 -0.65 -3.23 12.30
C GLN A 167 -1.53 -2.50 11.27
N GLY A 168 -1.10 -1.35 10.76
CA GLY A 168 -1.80 -0.61 9.69
C GLY A 168 -2.00 -1.40 8.39
N PHE A 169 -1.31 -2.54 8.25
CA PHE A 169 -1.51 -3.48 7.13
C PHE A 169 -2.96 -3.93 6.97
N VAL A 170 -3.69 -4.06 8.08
CA VAL A 170 -5.09 -4.50 8.07
C VAL A 170 -5.97 -3.56 7.25
N PHE A 171 -5.78 -2.26 7.40
CA PHE A 171 -6.62 -1.26 6.73
C PHE A 171 -6.21 -0.96 5.30
N MET A 172 -4.91 -0.97 5.01
CA MET A 172 -4.38 -0.56 3.70
C MET A 172 -4.21 -1.70 2.69
N ASN A 173 -3.97 -2.93 3.15
CA ASN A 173 -3.54 -4.02 2.28
C ASN A 173 -4.36 -5.30 2.41
N VAL A 174 -4.75 -5.71 3.63
CA VAL A 174 -5.53 -6.94 3.85
C VAL A 174 -6.91 -6.84 3.19
N ASN A 175 -7.51 -5.65 3.15
CA ASN A 175 -8.79 -5.39 2.50
C ASN A 175 -8.84 -5.90 1.06
N ILE A 176 -7.81 -5.64 0.25
CA ILE A 176 -7.68 -6.14 -1.14
C ILE A 176 -7.76 -7.68 -1.16
N VAL A 177 -6.98 -8.32 -0.28
CA VAL A 177 -6.89 -9.77 -0.20
C VAL A 177 -8.24 -10.38 0.22
N LEU A 178 -8.89 -9.79 1.23
CA LEU A 178 -10.21 -10.25 1.71
C LEU A 178 -11.28 -10.11 0.63
N VAL A 179 -11.29 -9.01 -0.11
CA VAL A 179 -12.27 -8.81 -1.21
C VAL A 179 -12.02 -9.78 -2.36
N LEU A 180 -10.77 -10.11 -2.69
CA LEU A 180 -10.47 -11.15 -3.69
C LEU A 180 -10.89 -12.55 -3.21
N LEU A 181 -10.66 -12.88 -1.93
CA LEU A 181 -11.14 -14.13 -1.35
C LEU A 181 -12.67 -14.21 -1.33
N PHE A 182 -13.34 -13.11 -0.97
CA PHE A 182 -14.79 -12.97 -1.00
C PHE A 182 -15.35 -13.16 -2.42
N TYR A 183 -14.73 -12.54 -3.42
CA TYR A 183 -15.05 -12.75 -4.83
C TYR A 183 -14.95 -14.23 -5.21
N LYS A 184 -13.81 -14.88 -4.90
CA LYS A 184 -13.59 -16.30 -5.22
C LYS A 184 -14.57 -17.19 -4.47
N TRP A 185 -14.91 -16.87 -3.23
CA TRP A 185 -15.94 -17.60 -2.47
C TRP A 185 -17.30 -17.54 -3.15
N LEU A 186 -17.77 -16.37 -3.55
CA LEU A 186 -19.09 -16.20 -4.14
C LEU A 186 -19.18 -16.73 -5.58
N LYS A 187 -18.10 -16.63 -6.36
CA LYS A 187 -18.07 -17.15 -7.76
C LYS A 187 -17.76 -18.65 -7.85
N SER A 188 -17.30 -19.29 -6.79
CA SER A 188 -17.00 -20.71 -6.76
C SER A 188 -18.20 -21.57 -6.37
N GLY A 189 -18.18 -22.83 -6.80
CA GLY A 189 -19.18 -23.86 -6.43
C GLY A 189 -18.59 -25.02 -5.61
N GLY A 190 -19.45 -25.84 -5.00
CA GLY A 190 -19.08 -27.08 -4.35
C GLY A 190 -17.96 -26.97 -3.29
N LYS A 191 -16.98 -27.87 -3.37
CA LYS A 191 -15.84 -27.94 -2.43
C LYS A 191 -14.98 -26.68 -2.46
N LYS A 192 -14.78 -26.04 -3.63
CA LYS A 192 -13.99 -24.81 -3.76
C LYS A 192 -14.65 -23.65 -3.01
N ARG A 193 -15.97 -23.56 -2.98
CA ARG A 193 -16.68 -22.53 -2.24
C ARG A 193 -16.40 -22.61 -0.74
N ARG A 194 -16.43 -23.83 -0.16
CA ARG A 194 -16.10 -24.05 1.26
C ARG A 194 -14.63 -23.71 1.55
N TYR A 195 -13.73 -24.08 0.67
CA TYR A 195 -12.31 -23.77 0.78
C TYR A 195 -12.05 -22.25 0.82
N TYR A 196 -12.63 -21.48 -0.11
CA TYR A 196 -12.44 -20.02 -0.11
C TYR A 196 -13.13 -19.32 1.05
N PHE A 197 -14.28 -19.85 1.52
CA PHE A 197 -14.90 -19.37 2.74
C PHE A 197 -13.98 -19.56 3.95
N LEU A 198 -13.40 -20.73 4.11
CA LEU A 198 -12.47 -21.01 5.20
C LEU A 198 -11.23 -20.13 5.14
N LEU A 199 -10.64 -19.97 3.94
CA LEU A 199 -9.50 -19.07 3.74
C LEU A 199 -9.83 -17.62 4.10
N LEU A 200 -10.98 -17.11 3.68
CA LEU A 200 -11.48 -15.79 4.01
C LEU A 200 -11.64 -15.63 5.53
N ALA A 201 -12.33 -16.58 6.17
CA ALA A 201 -12.60 -16.54 7.60
C ALA A 201 -11.31 -16.59 8.42
N VAL A 202 -10.39 -17.52 8.10
CA VAL A 202 -9.10 -17.64 8.79
C VAL A 202 -8.26 -16.39 8.60
N THR A 203 -8.18 -15.85 7.37
CA THR A 203 -7.42 -14.62 7.11
C THR A 203 -7.99 -13.45 7.90
N PHE A 204 -9.31 -13.26 7.86
CA PHE A 204 -9.99 -12.18 8.57
C PHE A 204 -9.79 -12.29 10.09
N VAL A 205 -10.11 -13.45 10.67
CA VAL A 205 -10.01 -13.65 12.12
C VAL A 205 -8.57 -13.50 12.60
N ALA A 206 -7.60 -14.13 11.94
CA ALA A 206 -6.22 -14.09 12.37
C ALA A 206 -5.60 -12.68 12.25
N ALA A 207 -5.80 -11.99 11.14
CA ALA A 207 -5.30 -10.63 10.95
C ALA A 207 -5.95 -9.64 11.92
N SER A 208 -7.29 -9.72 12.10
CA SER A 208 -8.02 -8.86 13.04
C SER A 208 -7.65 -9.13 14.49
N SER A 209 -7.43 -10.39 14.89
CA SER A 209 -7.03 -10.73 16.25
C SER A 209 -5.62 -10.18 16.56
N LEU A 210 -4.68 -10.30 15.64
CA LEU A 210 -3.34 -9.72 15.79
C LEU A 210 -3.40 -8.18 15.86
N PHE A 211 -4.21 -7.55 15.01
CA PHE A 211 -4.42 -6.12 15.05
C PHE A 211 -4.95 -5.66 16.42
N VAL A 212 -6.04 -6.28 16.89
CA VAL A 212 -6.65 -5.95 18.21
C VAL A 212 -5.64 -6.16 19.33
N TYR A 213 -4.84 -7.23 19.27
CA TYR A 213 -3.80 -7.47 20.25
C TYR A 213 -2.77 -6.34 20.27
N PHE A 214 -2.23 -5.96 19.11
CA PHE A 214 -1.20 -4.94 19.03
C PHE A 214 -1.73 -3.54 19.40
N GLU A 215 -2.94 -3.22 19.04
CA GLU A 215 -3.51 -1.90 19.32
C GLU A 215 -3.88 -1.71 20.80
N PHE A 216 -4.34 -2.77 21.48
CA PHE A 216 -4.92 -2.64 22.82
C PHE A 216 -4.15 -3.34 23.94
N PHE A 217 -3.26 -4.28 23.63
CA PHE A 217 -2.65 -5.16 24.63
C PHE A 217 -1.13 -5.27 24.57
N SER A 218 -0.47 -4.68 23.56
CA SER A 218 0.96 -4.91 23.32
C SER A 218 1.90 -3.91 24.02
N HIS A 219 1.38 -2.92 24.74
CA HIS A 219 2.22 -1.90 25.35
C HIS A 219 3.03 -2.45 26.54
N VAL A 220 4.32 -2.12 26.55
CA VAL A 220 5.25 -2.57 27.59
C VAL A 220 5.69 -1.36 28.41
N ASN A 221 5.03 -1.14 29.54
CA ASN A 221 5.41 -0.08 30.46
C ASN A 221 6.70 -0.41 31.21
N GLY A 222 7.83 0.18 30.81
CA GLY A 222 9.10 -0.01 31.51
C GLY A 222 10.19 0.97 31.07
N THR A 223 10.66 1.81 31.98
CA THR A 223 11.71 2.81 31.71
C THR A 223 12.99 2.18 31.16
N ARG A 224 13.39 1.02 31.67
CA ARG A 224 14.58 0.30 31.18
C ARG A 224 14.44 -0.11 29.73
N ILE A 225 13.26 -0.62 29.32
CA ILE A 225 13.01 -1.03 27.93
C ILE A 225 13.01 0.20 27.03
N TYR A 226 12.46 1.31 27.48
CA TYR A 226 12.49 2.57 26.77
C TYR A 226 13.93 3.00 26.48
N ASP A 227 14.81 3.04 27.47
CA ASP A 227 16.21 3.44 27.30
C ASP A 227 16.96 2.51 26.32
N GLU A 228 16.73 1.20 26.41
CA GLU A 228 17.35 0.22 25.48
C GLU A 228 16.85 0.42 24.02
N VAL A 229 15.56 0.71 23.83
CA VAL A 229 15.00 0.99 22.49
C VAL A 229 15.55 2.29 21.93
N VAL A 230 15.66 3.33 22.77
CA VAL A 230 16.26 4.61 22.38
C VAL A 230 17.72 4.43 21.95
N GLU A 231 18.49 3.66 22.71
CA GLU A 231 19.90 3.38 22.37
C GLU A 231 20.01 2.66 21.02
N ASN A 232 19.19 1.62 20.80
CA ASN A 232 19.15 0.94 19.50
C ASN A 232 18.71 1.88 18.38
N ALA A 233 17.71 2.75 18.61
CA ALA A 233 17.24 3.69 17.61
C ALA A 233 18.31 4.70 17.20
N LYS A 234 19.12 5.15 18.15
CA LYS A 234 20.28 6.02 17.90
C LYS A 234 21.35 5.29 17.08
N GLN A 235 21.66 4.01 17.40
CA GLN A 235 22.61 3.21 16.61
C GLN A 235 22.16 3.01 15.16
N LEU A 236 20.85 3.01 14.92
CA LEU A 236 20.26 2.89 13.58
C LEU A 236 20.13 4.24 12.84
N ALA A 237 20.42 5.35 13.47
CA ALA A 237 20.38 6.67 12.86
C ALA A 237 21.67 6.98 12.06
N VAL A 238 21.53 7.75 10.99
CA VAL A 238 22.67 8.20 10.16
C VAL A 238 23.71 8.95 10.97
N ASP A 239 23.25 9.80 11.88
CA ASP A 239 24.09 10.66 12.72
C ASP A 239 24.40 10.05 14.09
N GLY A 240 23.89 8.87 14.39
CA GLY A 240 24.04 8.23 15.69
C GLY A 240 23.24 8.88 16.83
N GLU A 241 22.40 9.85 16.54
CA GLU A 241 21.68 10.64 17.56
C GLU A 241 20.18 10.79 17.28
N THR A 242 19.79 11.01 16.01
CA THR A 242 18.43 11.40 15.64
C THR A 242 17.52 10.19 15.53
N TYR A 243 16.45 10.13 16.35
CA TYR A 243 15.43 9.09 16.33
C TYR A 243 14.02 9.69 16.51
N SER A 244 12.99 8.90 16.22
CA SER A 244 11.60 9.31 16.42
C SER A 244 11.14 9.08 17.87
N THR A 245 11.23 10.08 18.70
CA THR A 245 10.73 10.04 20.08
C THR A 245 9.23 9.72 20.13
N ALA A 246 8.45 10.32 19.22
CA ALA A 246 7.00 10.06 19.14
C ALA A 246 6.70 8.58 18.89
N LEU A 247 7.47 7.91 18.03
CA LEU A 247 7.28 6.49 17.74
C LEU A 247 7.65 5.62 18.95
N VAL A 248 8.75 5.93 19.65
CA VAL A 248 9.17 5.18 20.85
C VAL A 248 8.16 5.36 21.98
N ASN A 249 7.70 6.58 22.22
CA ASN A 249 6.68 6.86 23.23
C ASN A 249 5.38 6.09 22.95
N HIS A 250 4.94 6.12 21.68
CA HIS A 250 3.72 5.41 21.27
C HIS A 250 3.83 3.91 21.50
N GLU A 251 4.88 3.28 20.99
CA GLU A 251 5.00 1.81 20.99
C GLU A 251 5.36 1.23 22.36
N ILE A 252 6.15 1.95 23.17
CA ILE A 252 6.65 1.44 24.47
C ILE A 252 5.82 1.95 25.64
N LEU A 253 5.49 3.25 25.67
CA LEU A 253 4.76 3.84 26.81
C LEU A 253 3.24 3.83 26.60
N GLY A 254 2.77 3.52 25.39
CA GLY A 254 1.35 3.61 25.06
C GLY A 254 0.83 5.06 25.09
N GLU A 255 1.74 6.03 25.02
CA GLU A 255 1.35 7.43 24.92
C GLU A 255 0.70 7.67 23.57
N GLY A 256 -0.58 8.03 23.60
CA GLY A 256 -1.32 8.31 22.39
C GLY A 256 -0.73 9.54 21.69
N VAL A 257 -0.13 9.33 20.53
CA VAL A 257 0.12 10.41 19.56
C VAL A 257 -1.23 10.90 19.00
N PHE A 258 -2.32 10.52 19.71
CA PHE A 258 -3.61 10.37 19.13
C PHE A 258 -4.50 11.50 19.44
N MET A 259 -5.15 12.14 18.87
CA MET A 259 -6.37 12.95 18.94
C MET A 259 -6.18 14.40 19.36
N ASP A 260 -5.39 14.72 20.37
CA ASP A 260 -5.44 16.08 20.88
C ASP A 260 -4.55 17.08 20.12
N GLU A 261 -3.36 16.66 19.67
CA GLU A 261 -2.47 17.58 18.97
C GLU A 261 -2.61 17.51 17.44
N TRP A 262 -2.88 16.34 16.86
CA TRP A 262 -2.85 16.14 15.42
C TRP A 262 -4.22 16.28 14.74
N PHE A 263 -5.28 15.76 15.33
CA PHE A 263 -6.62 15.82 14.73
C PHE A 263 -7.12 17.26 14.59
N PHE A 264 -6.76 18.12 15.55
CA PHE A 264 -7.11 19.54 15.53
C PHE A 264 -6.00 20.42 14.94
N HIS A 265 -4.91 19.85 14.46
CA HIS A 265 -3.86 20.65 13.81
C HIS A 265 -4.38 21.22 12.48
N LYS A 266 -4.24 22.53 12.27
CA LYS A 266 -4.79 23.24 11.10
C LYS A 266 -4.29 22.73 9.76
N ILE A 267 -3.03 22.24 9.71
CA ILE A 267 -2.43 21.61 8.54
C ILE A 267 -3.37 20.52 7.98
N ASN A 268 -4.02 19.74 8.84
CA ASN A 268 -4.91 18.65 8.42
C ASN A 268 -6.15 19.13 7.66
N TYR A 269 -6.69 20.28 8.05
CA TYR A 269 -7.85 20.86 7.37
C TYR A 269 -7.50 21.49 6.03
N VAL A 270 -6.24 21.86 5.83
CA VAL A 270 -5.72 22.43 4.59
C VAL A 270 -5.21 21.34 3.67
N GLU A 271 -4.41 20.40 4.18
CA GLU A 271 -3.78 19.35 3.38
C GLU A 271 -4.79 18.34 2.82
N LEU A 272 -5.74 17.87 3.62
CA LEU A 272 -6.72 16.88 3.17
C LEU A 272 -7.53 17.35 1.95
N PRO A 273 -8.09 18.57 1.89
CA PRO A 273 -8.74 19.09 0.68
C PRO A 273 -7.80 19.15 -0.54
N GLN A 274 -6.53 19.47 -0.34
CA GLN A 274 -5.54 19.54 -1.42
C GLN A 274 -5.25 18.14 -1.99
N PHE A 275 -5.01 17.16 -1.13
CA PHE A 275 -4.85 15.77 -1.56
C PHE A 275 -6.11 15.26 -2.27
N LEU A 276 -7.31 15.55 -1.75
CA LEU A 276 -8.56 15.18 -2.40
C LEU A 276 -8.69 15.81 -3.78
N LEU A 277 -8.29 17.07 -3.95
CA LEU A 277 -8.30 17.75 -5.24
C LEU A 277 -7.36 17.06 -6.25
N VAL A 278 -6.16 16.71 -5.82
CA VAL A 278 -5.17 16.00 -6.65
C VAL A 278 -5.68 14.62 -7.06
N PHE A 279 -6.30 13.88 -6.16
CA PHE A 279 -6.83 12.54 -6.45
C PHE A 279 -8.24 12.55 -7.07
N LEU A 280 -8.87 13.70 -7.21
CA LEU A 280 -10.24 13.85 -7.73
C LEU A 280 -10.47 13.12 -9.07
N PRO A 281 -9.58 13.19 -10.08
CA PRO A 281 -9.77 12.45 -11.33
C PRO A 281 -9.88 10.95 -11.14
N TYR A 282 -9.06 10.37 -10.25
CA TYR A 282 -9.08 8.94 -9.95
C TYR A 282 -10.31 8.54 -9.15
N ILE A 283 -10.69 9.35 -8.16
CA ILE A 283 -11.92 9.16 -7.37
C ILE A 283 -13.14 9.18 -8.30
N TRP A 284 -13.21 10.15 -9.22
CA TRP A 284 -14.29 10.24 -10.20
C TRP A 284 -14.38 8.99 -11.08
N ILE A 285 -13.23 8.50 -11.60
CA ILE A 285 -13.16 7.28 -12.41
C ILE A 285 -13.63 6.07 -11.59
N ALA A 286 -13.15 5.94 -10.35
CA ALA A 286 -13.53 4.83 -9.47
C ALA A 286 -15.03 4.82 -9.17
N VAL A 287 -15.61 5.97 -8.84
CA VAL A 287 -17.05 6.11 -8.60
C VAL A 287 -17.85 5.79 -9.87
N ARG A 288 -17.41 6.27 -11.02
CA ARG A 288 -18.08 6.01 -12.30
C ARG A 288 -18.03 4.54 -12.67
N PHE A 289 -16.85 3.94 -12.56
CA PHE A 289 -16.65 2.52 -12.79
C PHE A 289 -17.50 1.66 -11.84
N GLY A 290 -17.53 2.00 -10.56
CA GLY A 290 -18.38 1.36 -9.57
C GLY A 290 -19.86 1.41 -9.94
N LYS A 291 -20.38 2.58 -10.37
CA LYS A 291 -21.77 2.72 -10.86
C LYS A 291 -22.04 1.80 -12.05
N ASP A 292 -21.13 1.76 -13.02
CA ASP A 292 -21.28 0.91 -14.21
C ASP A 292 -21.26 -0.58 -13.82
N LEU A 293 -20.42 -1.01 -12.89
CA LEU A 293 -20.44 -2.37 -12.35
C LEU A 293 -21.75 -2.71 -11.64
N PHE A 294 -22.24 -1.82 -10.77
CA PHE A 294 -23.50 -2.02 -10.08
C PHE A 294 -24.69 -2.14 -11.02
N SER A 295 -24.74 -1.34 -12.09
CA SER A 295 -25.79 -1.41 -13.09
C SER A 295 -25.82 -2.73 -13.87
N ARG A 296 -24.68 -3.42 -13.94
CA ARG A 296 -24.50 -4.71 -14.63
C ARG A 296 -24.75 -5.92 -13.73
N ALA A 297 -24.94 -5.71 -12.43
CA ALA A 297 -25.17 -6.79 -11.49
C ALA A 297 -26.47 -7.54 -11.80
N THR A 298 -26.36 -8.78 -12.28
CA THR A 298 -27.49 -9.62 -12.71
C THR A 298 -28.20 -10.33 -11.56
N GLY A 299 -27.63 -10.34 -10.37
CA GLY A 299 -28.20 -11.01 -9.21
C GLY A 299 -27.64 -10.54 -7.87
N GLY A 300 -28.21 -11.03 -6.78
CA GLY A 300 -27.81 -10.64 -5.43
C GLY A 300 -26.33 -10.90 -5.13
N ARG A 301 -25.75 -11.99 -5.65
CA ARG A 301 -24.31 -12.28 -5.48
C ARG A 301 -23.42 -11.25 -6.12
N ASP A 302 -23.73 -10.83 -7.34
CA ASP A 302 -22.94 -9.83 -8.07
C ASP A 302 -23.02 -8.48 -7.36
N ARG A 303 -24.19 -8.12 -6.85
CA ARG A 303 -24.36 -6.89 -6.04
C ARG A 303 -23.48 -6.90 -4.81
N TRP A 304 -23.40 -8.01 -4.08
CA TRP A 304 -22.52 -8.13 -2.91
C TRP A 304 -21.05 -8.05 -3.29
N ILE A 305 -20.64 -8.69 -4.41
CA ILE A 305 -19.26 -8.61 -4.91
C ILE A 305 -18.91 -7.16 -5.24
N PHE A 306 -19.75 -6.47 -6.01
CA PHE A 306 -19.46 -5.11 -6.44
C PHE A 306 -19.55 -4.10 -5.29
N ALA A 307 -20.43 -4.37 -4.31
CA ALA A 307 -20.43 -3.59 -3.07
C ALA A 307 -19.11 -3.76 -2.30
N ALA A 308 -18.63 -5.00 -2.16
CA ALA A 308 -17.34 -5.27 -1.51
C ALA A 308 -16.17 -4.63 -2.28
N VAL A 309 -16.17 -4.68 -3.62
CA VAL A 309 -15.16 -4.01 -4.45
C VAL A 309 -15.24 -2.49 -4.30
N ALA A 310 -16.43 -1.91 -4.29
CA ALA A 310 -16.59 -0.46 -4.16
C ALA A 310 -16.25 0.06 -2.76
N LEU A 311 -16.61 -0.69 -1.72
CA LEU A 311 -16.43 -0.26 -0.33
C LEU A 311 -15.11 -0.70 0.29
N GLY A 312 -14.47 -1.76 -0.24
CA GLY A 312 -13.25 -2.30 0.33
C GLY A 312 -12.07 -1.33 0.37
N ALA A 313 -12.01 -0.36 -0.56
CA ALA A 313 -11.00 0.71 -0.51
C ALA A 313 -11.17 1.63 0.71
N TRP A 314 -12.40 1.80 1.17
CA TRP A 314 -12.76 2.75 2.24
C TRP A 314 -12.56 2.18 3.65
N THR A 315 -12.09 0.94 3.77
CA THR A 315 -11.66 0.38 5.07
C THR A 315 -10.49 1.14 5.68
N VAL A 316 -9.79 1.95 4.90
CA VAL A 316 -8.74 2.85 5.37
C VAL A 316 -9.28 4.11 6.10
N LEU A 317 -10.60 4.39 6.03
CA LEU A 317 -11.19 5.59 6.67
C LEU A 317 -10.83 5.78 8.15
N PRO A 318 -10.75 4.73 9.00
CA PRO A 318 -10.31 4.92 10.38
C PRO A 318 -8.93 5.60 10.49
N GLU A 319 -8.01 5.32 9.56
CA GLU A 319 -6.67 5.93 9.56
C GLU A 319 -6.73 7.44 9.28
N PHE A 320 -7.71 7.93 8.49
CA PHE A 320 -7.90 9.37 8.27
C PHE A 320 -8.31 10.13 9.54
N VAL A 321 -8.89 9.42 10.49
CA VAL A 321 -9.32 10.00 11.78
C VAL A 321 -8.22 9.85 12.82
N LEU A 322 -7.48 8.74 12.76
CA LEU A 322 -6.51 8.37 13.79
C LEU A 322 -5.09 8.87 13.49
N LYS A 323 -4.78 9.21 12.23
CA LYS A 323 -3.41 9.56 11.80
C LYS A 323 -3.46 10.59 10.66
N VAL A 324 -2.36 11.30 10.44
CA VAL A 324 -2.27 12.45 9.51
C VAL A 324 -1.56 12.16 8.18
N ASP A 325 -1.45 10.91 7.78
CA ASP A 325 -0.74 10.55 6.55
C ASP A 325 -1.70 10.39 5.36
N TYR A 326 -2.41 11.45 5.04
CA TYR A 326 -3.49 11.46 4.06
C TYR A 326 -3.05 11.06 2.66
N GLY A 327 -1.84 11.42 2.26
CA GLY A 327 -1.26 11.04 0.97
C GLY A 327 -1.19 9.53 0.80
N ARG A 328 -0.70 8.81 1.82
CA ARG A 328 -0.63 7.33 1.81
C ARG A 328 -2.01 6.68 1.73
N TYR A 329 -2.98 7.21 2.46
CA TYR A 329 -4.33 6.64 2.51
C TYR A 329 -5.06 6.81 1.18
N LEU A 330 -5.01 8.00 0.58
CA LEU A 330 -5.58 8.24 -0.73
C LEU A 330 -4.88 7.41 -1.82
N TYR A 331 -3.56 7.30 -1.73
CA TYR A 331 -2.79 6.42 -2.60
C TYR A 331 -3.24 4.96 -2.46
N SER A 332 -3.42 4.43 -1.25
CA SER A 332 -3.88 3.06 -1.03
C SER A 332 -5.28 2.82 -1.62
N ILE A 333 -6.17 3.81 -1.58
CA ILE A 333 -7.48 3.76 -2.23
C ILE A 333 -7.35 3.64 -3.77
N VAL A 334 -6.52 4.49 -4.37
CA VAL A 334 -6.28 4.46 -5.83
C VAL A 334 -5.68 3.11 -6.24
N PHE A 335 -4.64 2.69 -5.53
CA PHE A 335 -4.00 1.40 -5.79
C PHE A 335 -4.97 0.23 -5.63
N TYR A 336 -5.79 0.25 -4.59
CA TYR A 336 -6.83 -0.76 -4.38
C TYR A 336 -7.71 -0.94 -5.62
N TYR A 337 -8.28 0.14 -6.17
CA TYR A 337 -9.16 0.05 -7.33
C TYR A 337 -8.43 -0.45 -8.57
N LEU A 338 -7.22 0.05 -8.83
CA LEU A 338 -6.41 -0.40 -9.97
C LEU A 338 -6.08 -1.89 -9.85
N ALA A 339 -5.63 -2.33 -8.68
CA ALA A 339 -5.29 -3.71 -8.41
C ALA A 339 -6.50 -4.65 -8.48
N MET A 340 -7.67 -4.21 -7.98
CA MET A 340 -8.92 -4.97 -8.07
C MET A 340 -9.38 -5.13 -9.52
N ILE A 341 -9.40 -4.05 -10.32
CA ILE A 341 -9.77 -4.11 -11.72
C ILE A 341 -8.86 -5.09 -12.48
N LEU A 342 -7.55 -4.98 -12.30
CA LEU A 342 -6.55 -5.87 -12.89
C LEU A 342 -6.80 -7.33 -12.49
N SER A 343 -7.03 -7.59 -11.21
CA SER A 343 -7.23 -8.93 -10.67
C SER A 343 -8.53 -9.57 -11.13
N LEU A 344 -9.65 -8.86 -11.09
CA LEU A 344 -10.95 -9.38 -11.51
C LEU A 344 -10.98 -9.64 -13.02
N THR A 345 -10.33 -8.79 -13.80
CA THR A 345 -10.15 -9.01 -15.23
C THR A 345 -9.33 -10.28 -15.51
N ALA A 346 -8.23 -10.48 -14.77
CA ALA A 346 -7.40 -11.68 -14.88
C ALA A 346 -8.12 -12.95 -14.41
N LEU A 347 -9.05 -12.83 -13.47
CA LEU A 347 -9.91 -13.93 -13.02
C LEU A 347 -11.06 -14.23 -14.01
N GLY A 348 -11.20 -13.43 -15.07
CA GLY A 348 -12.14 -13.70 -16.15
C GLY A 348 -13.54 -13.13 -15.92
N ASP A 349 -13.73 -12.17 -15.00
CA ASP A 349 -15.03 -11.56 -14.76
C ASP A 349 -15.54 -10.79 -15.98
N GLY A 350 -16.62 -11.25 -16.60
CA GLY A 350 -17.20 -10.68 -17.81
C GLY A 350 -17.76 -9.27 -17.58
N GLN A 351 -18.39 -9.03 -16.43
CA GLN A 351 -19.03 -7.75 -16.12
C GLN A 351 -17.98 -6.66 -15.92
N VAL A 352 -16.83 -7.01 -15.31
CA VAL A 352 -15.68 -6.10 -15.19
C VAL A 352 -15.07 -5.79 -16.55
N LYS A 353 -14.93 -6.80 -17.43
CA LYS A 353 -14.40 -6.62 -18.79
C LYS A 353 -15.31 -5.69 -19.62
N ASP A 354 -16.62 -5.89 -19.55
CA ASP A 354 -17.59 -5.06 -20.27
C ASP A 354 -17.61 -3.61 -19.72
N ALA A 355 -17.53 -3.44 -18.40
CA ALA A 355 -17.44 -2.11 -17.79
C ALA A 355 -16.15 -1.38 -18.19
N LEU A 356 -15.03 -2.10 -18.31
CA LEU A 356 -13.77 -1.57 -18.83
C LEU A 356 -13.88 -1.13 -20.29
N GLY A 357 -14.51 -1.93 -21.13
CA GLY A 357 -14.76 -1.60 -22.54
C GLY A 357 -15.58 -0.31 -22.69
N ASP A 358 -16.64 -0.16 -21.91
CA ASP A 358 -17.45 1.07 -21.90
C ASP A 358 -16.68 2.29 -21.38
N MET A 359 -15.88 2.10 -20.32
CA MET A 359 -15.04 3.18 -19.80
C MET A 359 -14.01 3.63 -20.84
N GLU A 360 -13.32 2.68 -21.49
CA GLU A 360 -12.40 2.98 -22.59
C GLU A 360 -13.10 3.74 -23.73
N ALA A 361 -14.25 3.27 -24.18
CA ALA A 361 -15.00 3.92 -25.24
C ALA A 361 -15.41 5.37 -24.90
N ARG A 362 -15.69 5.65 -23.64
CA ARG A 362 -16.00 7.01 -23.16
C ARG A 362 -14.75 7.89 -23.09
N LEU A 363 -13.63 7.34 -22.58
CA LEU A 363 -12.38 8.08 -22.45
C LEU A 363 -11.74 8.36 -23.81
N THR A 364 -11.80 7.40 -24.73
CA THR A 364 -11.22 7.55 -26.08
C THR A 364 -11.99 8.47 -27.00
N LYS A 365 -13.28 8.74 -26.71
CA LYS A 365 -14.02 9.80 -27.43
C LYS A 365 -13.35 11.17 -27.30
N LYS A 366 -12.60 11.38 -26.22
CA LYS A 366 -11.78 12.57 -26.00
C LYS A 366 -10.33 12.13 -26.01
N MET A 367 -9.65 12.23 -27.15
CA MET A 367 -8.27 11.75 -27.36
C MET A 367 -7.26 12.18 -26.28
N TYR A 368 -7.49 13.30 -25.62
CA TYR A 368 -6.63 13.80 -24.54
C TYR A 368 -6.88 13.12 -23.17
N ALA A 369 -8.01 12.47 -22.95
CA ALA A 369 -8.33 11.92 -21.63
C ALA A 369 -7.38 10.79 -21.18
N PRO A 370 -7.02 9.80 -22.04
CA PRO A 370 -5.99 8.82 -21.67
C PRO A 370 -4.62 9.46 -21.42
N ALA A 371 -4.25 10.47 -22.22
CA ALA A 371 -2.98 11.19 -22.03
C ALA A 371 -2.95 11.91 -20.67
N ILE A 372 -4.04 12.57 -20.30
CA ILE A 372 -4.16 13.24 -18.98
C ILE A 372 -4.03 12.21 -17.86
N LEU A 373 -4.69 11.05 -17.94
CA LEU A 373 -4.63 10.03 -16.90
C LEU A 373 -3.23 9.42 -16.70
N ILE A 374 -2.41 9.40 -17.74
CA ILE A 374 -1.02 8.92 -17.67
C ILE A 374 -0.09 10.05 -17.25
N VAL A 375 -0.23 11.23 -17.85
CA VAL A 375 0.69 12.36 -17.64
C VAL A 375 0.42 13.06 -16.31
N TYR A 376 -0.83 13.13 -15.88
CA TYR A 376 -1.24 13.78 -14.64
C TYR A 376 -0.49 13.23 -13.40
N PRO A 377 -0.45 11.91 -13.12
CA PRO A 377 0.34 11.39 -12.03
C PRO A 377 1.85 11.55 -12.25
N MET A 378 2.34 11.47 -13.48
CA MET A 378 3.75 11.70 -13.78
C MET A 378 4.23 13.11 -13.43
N ILE A 379 3.36 14.10 -13.60
CA ILE A 379 3.69 15.50 -13.32
C ILE A 379 3.46 15.81 -11.84
N LEU A 380 2.35 15.37 -11.27
CA LEU A 380 1.94 15.76 -9.93
C LEU A 380 2.68 15.00 -8.83
N MET A 381 2.88 13.69 -8.97
CA MET A 381 3.48 12.90 -7.89
C MET A 381 4.90 13.33 -7.51
N PRO A 382 5.82 13.58 -8.47
CA PRO A 382 7.16 14.10 -8.14
C PRO A 382 7.18 15.53 -7.58
N PHE A 383 6.10 16.30 -7.83
CA PHE A 383 6.00 17.70 -7.40
C PHE A 383 4.88 17.92 -6.38
N LEU A 384 4.28 16.83 -5.86
CA LEU A 384 3.12 16.93 -4.98
C LEU A 384 3.44 17.79 -3.75
N ASP A 385 4.57 17.53 -3.10
CA ASP A 385 5.00 18.29 -1.92
C ASP A 385 5.29 19.76 -2.25
N VAL A 386 5.92 20.00 -3.40
CA VAL A 386 6.16 21.36 -3.88
C VAL A 386 4.83 22.07 -4.19
N VAL A 387 3.90 21.40 -4.86
CA VAL A 387 2.58 21.96 -5.19
C VAL A 387 1.78 22.23 -3.92
N ILE A 388 1.76 21.27 -2.97
CA ILE A 388 1.07 21.42 -1.70
C ILE A 388 1.69 22.57 -0.89
N SER A 389 3.01 22.63 -0.79
CA SER A 389 3.73 23.70 -0.10
C SER A 389 3.41 25.07 -0.71
N GLN A 390 3.39 25.20 -2.05
CA GLN A 390 3.05 26.45 -2.72
C GLN A 390 1.57 26.84 -2.53
N ILE A 391 0.66 25.87 -2.57
CA ILE A 391 -0.75 26.10 -2.26
C ILE A 391 -0.91 26.54 -0.80
N ASN A 392 -0.20 25.93 0.12
CA ASN A 392 -0.18 26.31 1.54
C ASN A 392 0.30 27.75 1.72
N VAL A 393 1.40 28.14 1.08
CA VAL A 393 1.89 29.52 1.10
C VAL A 393 0.85 30.51 0.61
N VAL A 394 0.17 30.17 -0.50
CA VAL A 394 -0.88 31.02 -1.06
C VAL A 394 -2.10 31.10 -0.12
N LEU A 395 -2.57 29.96 0.41
CA LEU A 395 -3.72 29.93 1.32
C LEU A 395 -3.43 30.64 2.64
N CYS A 396 -2.22 30.48 3.20
CA CYS A 396 -1.79 31.19 4.39
C CYS A 396 -1.64 32.68 4.15
N GLY A 397 -1.22 33.09 2.94
CA GLY A 397 -1.19 34.49 2.54
C GLY A 397 -2.58 35.14 2.47
N PHE A 398 -3.62 34.37 2.09
CA PHE A 398 -5.01 34.85 2.05
C PHE A 398 -5.74 34.73 3.40
N MET A 399 -5.29 33.88 4.30
CA MET A 399 -5.92 33.63 5.60
C MET A 399 -4.89 33.58 6.74
N PRO A 400 -4.25 34.71 7.09
CA PRO A 400 -3.25 34.76 8.16
C PRO A 400 -3.80 34.28 9.52
N SER A 401 -5.09 34.49 9.76
CA SER A 401 -5.79 34.03 10.99
C SER A 401 -5.87 32.51 11.15
N LEU A 402 -5.58 31.75 10.11
CA LEU A 402 -5.48 30.28 10.20
C LEU A 402 -4.14 29.80 10.76
N MET A 403 -3.14 30.68 10.89
CA MET A 403 -1.82 30.33 11.42
C MET A 403 -1.61 30.65 12.91
N GLU A 404 -2.50 31.42 13.54
CA GLU A 404 -2.34 31.92 14.91
C GLU A 404 -3.00 31.04 15.99
N TRP A 405 -3.30 29.77 15.69
CA TRP A 405 -3.89 28.86 16.70
C TRP A 405 -3.05 27.61 16.90
#